data_f58bc91a403d43d08fee791ae53c1cbb
#
_entry.id   f58bc91a403d43d08fee791ae53c1cbb
#
_cell.length_a   1.000
_cell.length_b   1.000
_cell.length_c   1.000
_cell.angle_alpha   90.00
_cell.angle_beta   90.00
_cell.angle_gamma   90.00
#
_symmetry.space_group_name_H-M   'P 1'
#
loop_
_entity.id
_entity.type
_entity.pdbx_description
1 polymer ?
#
loop_
_entity_poly.entity_id
_entity_poly.type
_entity_poly.pdbx_seq_one_letter_code
_entity_poly.pdbx_strand_id
1 'polypeptide(L)'
;MNKDVMFSKEINNEEIRMESTLKYLLYAISAVALITGANVLIGGADAVPGSSGPVEATVDNELRFFSVYWVAFGVFCFWVARNINTQAFFVPFIALFFLLGGIGRLVSTLAIGAPASILVPAMVLEFVLPVVIYGLYWKHQKMNITKHSTGLASGSRG
;
A
#
# COMPACT_ATOMS: atom_id res chain seq x y z
N MET A 1 -0.15 37.25 -19.07
CA MET A 1 -0.35 36.22 -18.04
C MET A 1 1.01 35.83 -17.51
N ASN A 2 1.25 35.99 -16.20
CA ASN A 2 2.59 35.87 -15.61
C ASN A 2 3.03 34.40 -15.57
N LYS A 3 4.25 34.07 -16.07
CA LYS A 3 4.81 32.71 -16.11
C LYS A 3 4.85 32.07 -14.72
N ASP A 4 5.10 32.87 -13.68
CA ASP A 4 5.19 32.37 -12.30
C ASP A 4 3.82 31.86 -11.77
N VAL A 5 2.72 32.52 -12.17
CA VAL A 5 1.36 32.12 -11.81
C VAL A 5 0.97 30.83 -12.53
N MET A 6 1.36 30.65 -13.79
CA MET A 6 1.10 29.41 -14.52
C MET A 6 1.87 28.23 -13.92
N PHE A 7 3.16 28.44 -13.64
CA PHE A 7 4.02 27.42 -13.04
C PHE A 7 3.52 26.97 -11.65
N SER A 8 3.11 27.92 -10.81
CA SER A 8 2.53 27.63 -9.50
C SER A 8 1.23 26.83 -9.58
N LYS A 9 0.37 27.15 -10.56
CA LYS A 9 -0.90 26.43 -10.78
C LYS A 9 -0.65 25.00 -11.29
N GLU A 10 0.35 24.80 -12.11
CA GLU A 10 0.71 23.47 -12.65
C GLU A 10 1.26 22.56 -11.55
N ILE A 11 2.17 23.05 -10.71
CA ILE A 11 2.66 22.32 -9.52
C ILE A 11 1.51 21.92 -8.59
N ASN A 12 0.59 22.86 -8.33
CA ASN A 12 -0.54 22.59 -7.44
C ASN A 12 -1.48 21.49 -8.00
N ASN A 13 -1.74 21.49 -9.30
CA ASN A 13 -2.56 20.48 -9.94
C ASN A 13 -1.88 19.09 -9.95
N GLU A 14 -0.57 19.04 -10.15
CA GLU A 14 0.19 17.79 -10.07
C GLU A 14 0.17 17.20 -8.65
N GLU A 15 0.35 18.04 -7.64
CA GLU A 15 0.31 17.60 -6.24
C GLU A 15 -1.05 17.02 -5.86
N ILE A 16 -2.16 17.71 -6.18
CA ILE A 16 -3.52 17.22 -5.93
C ILE A 16 -3.75 15.87 -6.62
N ARG A 17 -3.25 15.72 -7.84
CA ARG A 17 -3.36 14.46 -8.59
C ARG A 17 -2.57 13.33 -7.95
N MET A 18 -1.35 13.61 -7.47
CA MET A 18 -0.50 12.62 -6.82
C MET A 18 -1.06 12.17 -5.47
N GLU A 19 -1.52 13.13 -4.65
CA GLU A 19 -2.19 12.85 -3.39
C GLU A 19 -3.43 11.98 -3.60
N SER A 20 -4.28 12.35 -4.56
CA SER A 20 -5.47 11.58 -4.90
C SER A 20 -5.13 10.17 -5.38
N THR A 21 -4.10 10.01 -6.22
CA THR A 21 -3.65 8.71 -6.71
C THR A 21 -3.19 7.82 -5.55
N LEU A 22 -2.34 8.36 -4.66
CA LEU A 22 -1.85 7.64 -3.49
C LEU A 22 -3.00 7.24 -2.55
N LYS A 23 -3.93 8.14 -2.30
CA LYS A 23 -5.12 7.92 -1.48
C LYS A 23 -5.99 6.78 -2.02
N TYR A 24 -6.32 6.82 -3.32
CA TYR A 24 -7.13 5.77 -3.93
C TYR A 24 -6.42 4.42 -4.00
N LEU A 25 -5.10 4.41 -4.22
CA LEU A 25 -4.30 3.19 -4.16
C LEU A 25 -4.36 2.57 -2.75
N LEU A 26 -4.22 3.36 -1.70
CA LEU A 26 -4.31 2.89 -0.32
C LEU A 26 -5.73 2.39 0.02
N TYR A 27 -6.79 3.02 -0.50
CA TYR A 27 -8.15 2.50 -0.34
C TYR A 27 -8.34 1.16 -1.05
N ALA A 28 -7.78 0.98 -2.25
CA ALA A 28 -7.83 -0.30 -2.95
C ALA A 28 -7.10 -1.41 -2.17
N ILE A 29 -5.91 -1.11 -1.66
CA ILE A 29 -5.14 -2.00 -0.79
C ILE A 29 -5.95 -2.37 0.46
N SER A 30 -6.54 -1.38 1.12
CA SER A 30 -7.39 -1.59 2.29
C SER A 30 -8.55 -2.54 1.98
N ALA A 31 -9.28 -2.30 0.90
CA ALA A 31 -10.41 -3.13 0.51
C ALA A 31 -9.98 -4.59 0.26
N VAL A 32 -8.88 -4.80 -0.46
CA VAL A 32 -8.34 -6.15 -0.71
C VAL A 32 -7.95 -6.81 0.61
N ALA A 33 -7.22 -6.13 1.49
CA ALA A 33 -6.78 -6.68 2.76
C ALA A 33 -7.96 -7.05 3.68
N LEU A 34 -8.99 -6.19 3.75
CA LEU A 34 -10.19 -6.45 4.55
C LEU A 34 -10.98 -7.62 4.01
N ILE A 35 -11.22 -7.67 2.70
CA ILE A 35 -12.02 -8.75 2.07
C ILE A 35 -11.29 -10.08 2.19
N THR A 36 -10.00 -10.13 1.82
CA THR A 36 -9.24 -11.39 1.84
C THR A 36 -8.95 -11.85 3.27
N GLY A 37 -8.64 -10.94 4.18
CA GLY A 37 -8.43 -11.24 5.59
C GLY A 37 -9.70 -11.75 6.28
N ALA A 38 -10.84 -11.10 6.07
CA ALA A 38 -12.12 -11.55 6.59
C ALA A 38 -12.53 -12.92 6.01
N ASN A 39 -12.26 -13.14 4.72
CA ASN A 39 -12.55 -14.42 4.09
C ASN A 39 -11.78 -15.57 4.76
N VAL A 40 -10.48 -15.42 5.00
CA VAL A 40 -9.67 -16.44 5.68
C VAL A 40 -10.00 -16.52 7.17
N LEU A 41 -10.33 -15.42 7.84
CA LEU A 41 -10.74 -15.43 9.25
C LEU A 41 -12.00 -16.26 9.46
N ILE A 42 -12.96 -16.17 8.55
CA ILE A 42 -14.25 -16.87 8.63
C ILE A 42 -14.12 -18.31 8.09
N GLY A 43 -13.55 -18.49 6.91
CA GLY A 43 -13.48 -19.76 6.20
C GLY A 43 -12.24 -20.61 6.50
N GLY A 44 -11.25 -20.07 7.22
CA GLY A 44 -10.01 -20.79 7.54
C GLY A 44 -9.20 -21.18 6.32
N ALA A 45 -8.54 -22.31 6.40
CA ALA A 45 -7.69 -22.84 5.34
C ALA A 45 -8.45 -23.10 4.02
N ASP A 46 -9.72 -23.47 4.09
CA ASP A 46 -10.57 -23.74 2.90
C ASP A 46 -10.84 -22.47 2.08
N ALA A 47 -10.74 -21.30 2.71
CA ALA A 47 -10.89 -20.01 2.04
C ALA A 47 -9.63 -19.54 1.28
N VAL A 48 -8.52 -20.23 1.45
CA VAL A 48 -7.28 -19.88 0.74
C VAL A 48 -7.35 -20.39 -0.70
N PRO A 49 -7.26 -19.51 -1.72
CA PRO A 49 -7.35 -19.93 -3.11
C PRO A 49 -6.26 -20.96 -3.48
N GLY A 50 -6.68 -22.07 -4.06
CA GLY A 50 -5.76 -23.16 -4.46
C GLY A 50 -5.44 -24.15 -3.33
N SER A 51 -5.98 -23.98 -2.15
CA SER A 51 -5.95 -24.98 -1.08
C SER A 51 -6.81 -26.19 -1.50
N SER A 52 -6.32 -27.40 -1.27
CA SER A 52 -7.03 -28.66 -1.59
C SER A 52 -6.70 -29.71 -0.55
N GLY A 53 -7.72 -30.43 -0.10
CA GLY A 53 -7.58 -31.50 0.88
C GLY A 53 -7.65 -31.04 2.33
N PRO A 54 -7.73 -31.99 3.28
CA PRO A 54 -7.84 -31.70 4.69
C PRO A 54 -6.58 -31.01 5.22
N VAL A 55 -6.76 -29.90 5.92
CA VAL A 55 -5.69 -29.13 6.57
C VAL A 55 -5.72 -29.44 8.07
N GLU A 56 -4.56 -29.62 8.69
CA GLU A 56 -4.46 -29.85 10.13
C GLU A 56 -4.97 -28.65 10.93
N ALA A 57 -5.63 -28.92 12.05
CA ALA A 57 -6.22 -27.90 12.92
C ALA A 57 -5.21 -26.81 13.36
N THR A 58 -3.95 -27.18 13.55
CA THR A 58 -2.87 -26.25 13.88
C THR A 58 -2.65 -25.22 12.77
N VAL A 59 -2.61 -25.68 11.51
CA VAL A 59 -2.40 -24.80 10.34
C VAL A 59 -3.63 -23.88 10.13
N ASP A 60 -4.85 -24.40 10.26
CA ASP A 60 -6.07 -23.59 10.18
C ASP A 60 -6.09 -22.50 11.28
N ASN A 61 -5.73 -22.85 12.52
CA ASN A 61 -5.65 -21.90 13.62
C ASN A 61 -4.63 -20.77 13.33
N GLU A 62 -3.43 -21.09 12.85
CA GLU A 62 -2.41 -20.11 12.49
C GLU A 62 -2.87 -19.21 11.34
N LEU A 63 -3.53 -19.76 10.30
CA LEU A 63 -4.06 -18.95 9.19
C LEU A 63 -5.11 -17.94 9.68
N ARG A 64 -6.03 -18.36 10.55
CA ARG A 64 -7.02 -17.45 11.18
C ARG A 64 -6.32 -16.38 12.04
N PHE A 65 -5.33 -16.77 12.83
CA PHE A 65 -4.56 -15.86 13.64
C PHE A 65 -3.85 -14.78 12.78
N PHE A 66 -3.13 -15.18 11.72
CA PHE A 66 -2.48 -14.23 10.83
C PHE A 66 -3.48 -13.38 10.02
N SER A 67 -4.66 -13.91 9.71
CA SER A 67 -5.69 -13.14 9.00
C SER A 67 -6.21 -11.95 9.81
N VAL A 68 -6.21 -12.01 11.14
CA VAL A 68 -6.53 -10.86 12.02
C VAL A 68 -5.56 -9.70 11.78
N TYR A 69 -4.26 -9.99 11.67
CA TYR A 69 -3.26 -8.95 11.37
C TYR A 69 -3.43 -8.37 9.97
N TRP A 70 -3.85 -9.19 9.01
CA TRP A 70 -4.14 -8.73 7.65
C TRP A 70 -5.37 -7.81 7.61
N VAL A 71 -6.42 -8.12 8.37
CA VAL A 71 -7.58 -7.23 8.58
C VAL A 71 -7.16 -5.93 9.26
N ALA A 72 -6.37 -6.01 10.34
CA ALA A 72 -5.87 -4.83 11.04
C ALA A 72 -5.02 -3.93 10.12
N PHE A 73 -4.19 -4.54 9.26
CA PHE A 73 -3.43 -3.81 8.24
C PHE A 73 -4.36 -3.11 7.23
N GLY A 74 -5.46 -3.75 6.82
CA GLY A 74 -6.49 -3.14 5.97
C GLY A 74 -7.12 -1.91 6.61
N VAL A 75 -7.49 -2.00 7.90
CA VAL A 75 -8.00 -0.86 8.69
C VAL A 75 -6.96 0.26 8.79
N PHE A 76 -5.70 -0.09 9.02
CA PHE A 76 -4.60 0.87 9.06
C PHE A 76 -4.41 1.60 7.72
N CYS A 77 -4.41 0.88 6.59
CA CYS A 77 -4.33 1.49 5.27
C CYS A 77 -5.51 2.44 5.00
N PHE A 78 -6.73 2.06 5.41
CA PHE A 78 -7.91 2.91 5.31
C PHE A 78 -7.74 4.22 6.10
N TRP A 79 -7.27 4.11 7.34
CA TRP A 79 -7.03 5.26 8.19
C TRP A 79 -5.96 6.20 7.62
N VAL A 80 -4.83 5.66 7.12
CA VAL A 80 -3.79 6.45 6.45
C VAL A 80 -4.35 7.14 5.20
N ALA A 81 -5.11 6.41 4.36
CA ALA A 81 -5.72 6.97 3.16
C ALA A 81 -6.67 8.12 3.46
N ARG A 82 -7.48 7.98 4.52
CA ARG A 82 -8.42 9.03 4.96
C ARG A 82 -7.72 10.28 5.45
N ASN A 83 -6.54 10.12 6.05
CA ASN A 83 -5.77 11.19 6.67
C ASN A 83 -4.44 11.44 5.94
N ILE A 84 -4.38 11.25 4.63
CA ILE A 84 -3.13 11.21 3.86
C ILE A 84 -2.29 12.49 4.05
N ASN A 85 -2.93 13.66 4.20
CA ASN A 85 -2.26 14.95 4.36
C ASN A 85 -1.42 15.04 5.65
N THR A 86 -1.84 14.32 6.70
CA THR A 86 -1.18 14.32 8.01
C THR A 86 -0.43 13.02 8.29
N GLN A 87 -0.81 11.93 7.63
CA GLN A 87 -0.32 10.58 7.91
C GLN A 87 0.52 9.99 6.76
N ALA A 88 0.89 10.78 5.76
CA ALA A 88 1.73 10.34 4.64
C ALA A 88 3.05 9.69 5.08
N PHE A 89 3.56 10.06 6.23
CA PHE A 89 4.76 9.47 6.86
C PHE A 89 4.68 7.93 7.03
N PHE A 90 3.46 7.36 7.14
CA PHE A 90 3.30 5.90 7.25
C PHE A 90 3.36 5.16 5.90
N VAL A 91 3.30 5.86 4.78
CA VAL A 91 3.31 5.25 3.45
C VAL A 91 4.56 4.38 3.18
N PRO A 92 5.79 4.78 3.54
CA PRO A 92 6.97 3.91 3.42
C PRO A 92 6.86 2.61 4.23
N PHE A 93 6.21 2.62 5.40
CA PHE A 93 5.99 1.41 6.20
C PHE A 93 4.99 0.46 5.52
N ILE A 94 3.96 1.00 4.86
CA ILE A 94 3.03 0.19 4.05
C ILE A 94 3.78 -0.46 2.89
N ALA A 95 4.64 0.27 2.19
CA ALA A 95 5.48 -0.27 1.14
C ALA A 95 6.41 -1.38 1.65
N LEU A 96 7.08 -1.16 2.80
CA LEU A 96 7.93 -2.15 3.44
C LEU A 96 7.16 -3.41 3.82
N PHE A 97 5.93 -3.29 4.32
CA PHE A 97 5.08 -4.42 4.69
C PHE A 97 4.81 -5.34 3.49
N PHE A 98 4.50 -4.77 2.32
CA PHE A 98 4.33 -5.53 1.08
C PHE A 98 5.62 -6.21 0.65
N LEU A 99 6.77 -5.51 0.71
CA LEU A 99 8.06 -6.09 0.35
C LEU A 99 8.41 -7.30 1.22
N LEU A 100 8.19 -7.19 2.53
CA LEU A 100 8.42 -8.30 3.47
C LEU A 100 7.47 -9.47 3.20
N GLY A 101 6.21 -9.21 2.84
CA GLY A 101 5.26 -10.23 2.41
C GLY A 101 5.77 -10.99 1.18
N GLY A 102 6.20 -10.25 0.15
CA GLY A 102 6.79 -10.82 -1.07
C GLY A 102 8.03 -11.67 -0.79
N ILE A 103 8.92 -11.21 0.08
CA ILE A 103 10.11 -11.97 0.51
C ILE A 103 9.67 -13.28 1.19
N GLY A 104 8.70 -13.24 2.10
CA GLY A 104 8.17 -14.44 2.77
C GLY A 104 7.62 -15.48 1.77
N ARG A 105 6.86 -15.02 0.77
CA ARG A 105 6.35 -15.90 -0.30
C ARG A 105 7.48 -16.46 -1.17
N LEU A 106 8.50 -15.66 -1.47
CA LEU A 106 9.67 -16.12 -2.21
C LEU A 106 10.42 -17.21 -1.45
N VAL A 107 10.65 -17.03 -0.15
CA VAL A 107 11.27 -18.03 0.72
C VAL A 107 10.47 -19.33 0.70
N SER A 108 9.14 -19.25 0.85
CA SER A 108 8.26 -20.41 0.76
C SER A 108 8.36 -21.12 -0.60
N THR A 109 8.36 -20.36 -1.68
CA THR A 109 8.48 -20.90 -3.04
C THR A 109 9.80 -21.64 -3.26
N LEU A 110 10.90 -21.12 -2.73
CA LEU A 110 12.22 -21.74 -2.82
C LEU A 110 12.35 -22.99 -1.95
N ALA A 111 11.70 -23.01 -0.79
CA ALA A 111 11.80 -24.10 0.18
C ALA A 111 10.87 -25.28 -0.14
N ILE A 112 9.65 -25.01 -0.64
CA ILE A 112 8.57 -26.01 -0.76
C ILE A 112 8.13 -26.18 -2.21
N GLY A 113 8.21 -25.10 -3.03
CA GLY A 113 7.78 -25.10 -4.42
C GLY A 113 6.79 -23.98 -4.73
N ALA A 114 6.43 -23.88 -6.01
CA ALA A 114 5.55 -22.81 -6.51
C ALA A 114 4.13 -22.93 -5.91
N PRO A 115 3.53 -21.82 -5.50
CA PRO A 115 2.13 -21.80 -5.05
C PRO A 115 1.17 -22.05 -6.22
N ALA A 116 -0.11 -22.27 -5.91
CA ALA A 116 -1.16 -22.33 -6.92
C ALA A 116 -1.10 -21.13 -7.87
N SER A 117 -1.30 -21.34 -9.17
CA SER A 117 -1.13 -20.32 -10.21
C SER A 117 -1.97 -19.04 -9.96
N ILE A 118 -3.12 -19.17 -9.31
CA ILE A 118 -3.98 -18.05 -8.92
C ILE A 118 -3.31 -17.07 -7.91
N LEU A 119 -2.30 -17.53 -7.15
CA LEU A 119 -1.56 -16.71 -6.17
C LEU A 119 -0.33 -16.02 -6.76
N VAL A 120 0.12 -16.43 -7.94
CA VAL A 120 1.30 -15.84 -8.61
C VAL A 120 1.14 -14.34 -8.88
N PRO A 121 -0.01 -13.84 -9.37
CA PRO A 121 -0.21 -12.41 -9.55
C PRO A 121 -0.09 -11.61 -8.24
N ALA A 122 -0.61 -12.16 -7.13
CA ALA A 122 -0.47 -11.51 -5.82
C ALA A 122 0.99 -11.39 -5.40
N MET A 123 1.78 -12.45 -5.62
CA MET A 123 3.21 -12.47 -5.36
C MET A 123 3.98 -11.41 -6.17
N VAL A 124 3.64 -11.24 -7.45
CA VAL A 124 4.24 -10.19 -8.30
C VAL A 124 3.86 -8.80 -7.77
N LEU A 125 2.59 -8.60 -7.40
CA LEU A 125 2.12 -7.33 -6.84
C LEU A 125 2.85 -6.95 -5.55
N GLU A 126 3.21 -7.90 -4.70
CA GLU A 126 3.95 -7.65 -3.46
C GLU A 126 5.37 -7.09 -3.69
N PHE A 127 5.94 -7.26 -4.88
CA PHE A 127 7.19 -6.60 -5.29
C PHE A 127 6.97 -5.31 -6.07
N VAL A 128 5.90 -5.22 -6.87
CA VAL A 128 5.61 -4.03 -7.69
C VAL A 128 5.04 -2.91 -6.84
N LEU A 129 4.11 -3.22 -5.92
CA LEU A 129 3.45 -2.21 -5.09
C LEU A 129 4.41 -1.39 -4.23
N PRO A 130 5.43 -1.96 -3.55
CA PRO A 130 6.41 -1.17 -2.81
C PRO A 130 7.09 -0.10 -3.65
N VAL A 131 7.48 -0.44 -4.87
CA VAL A 131 8.14 0.50 -5.79
C VAL A 131 7.18 1.63 -6.20
N VAL A 132 5.95 1.28 -6.57
CA VAL A 132 4.92 2.26 -6.97
C VAL A 132 4.56 3.17 -5.80
N ILE A 133 4.24 2.60 -4.63
CA ILE A 133 3.84 3.34 -3.43
C ILE A 133 4.95 4.29 -2.98
N TYR A 134 6.18 3.78 -2.90
CA TYR A 134 7.32 4.59 -2.48
C TYR A 134 7.66 5.69 -3.50
N GLY A 135 7.57 5.39 -4.79
CA GLY A 135 7.78 6.37 -5.87
C GLY A 135 6.76 7.51 -5.83
N LEU A 136 5.47 7.19 -5.62
CA LEU A 136 4.40 8.18 -5.46
C LEU A 136 4.64 9.04 -4.20
N TYR A 137 4.97 8.41 -3.08
CA TYR A 137 5.29 9.10 -1.84
C TYR A 137 6.46 10.06 -1.99
N TRP A 138 7.57 9.62 -2.58
CA TRP A 138 8.75 10.44 -2.77
C TRP A 138 8.49 11.66 -3.67
N LYS A 139 7.70 11.46 -4.73
CA LYS A 139 7.28 12.55 -5.63
C LYS A 139 6.39 13.57 -4.90
N HIS A 140 5.46 13.09 -4.09
CA HIS A 140 4.61 13.94 -3.24
C HIS A 140 5.45 14.78 -2.26
N GLN A 141 6.42 14.18 -1.59
CA GLN A 141 7.30 14.89 -0.65
C GLN A 141 8.16 15.97 -1.33
N LYS A 142 8.71 15.68 -2.52
CA LYS A 142 9.49 16.68 -3.28
C LYS A 142 8.66 17.91 -3.63
N MET A 143 7.41 17.74 -4.05
CA MET A 143 6.54 18.86 -4.40
C MET A 143 6.22 19.74 -3.19
N ASN A 144 6.01 19.17 -2.01
CA ASN A 144 5.79 19.90 -0.77
C ASN A 144 7.01 20.78 -0.39
N ILE A 145 8.22 20.24 -0.51
CA ILE A 145 9.46 21.01 -0.25
C ILE A 145 9.60 22.19 -1.22
N THR A 146 9.32 21.98 -2.50
CA THR A 146 9.41 23.03 -3.53
C THR A 146 8.43 24.17 -3.25
N LYS A 147 7.21 23.88 -2.84
CA LYS A 147 6.22 24.91 -2.44
C LYS A 147 6.70 25.76 -1.27
N HIS A 148 7.22 25.13 -0.22
CA HIS A 148 7.75 25.85 0.93
C HIS A 148 8.88 26.78 0.56
N SER A 149 9.81 26.37 -0.29
CA SER A 149 10.94 27.20 -0.74
C SER A 149 10.48 28.39 -1.61
N THR A 150 9.50 28.18 -2.49
CA THR A 150 8.96 29.25 -3.36
C THR A 150 8.12 30.26 -2.59
N GLY A 151 7.32 29.78 -1.61
CA GLY A 151 6.52 30.63 -0.73
C GLY A 151 7.36 31.57 0.14
N LEU A 152 8.47 31.07 0.68
CA LEU A 152 9.42 31.87 1.47
C LEU A 152 10.12 32.93 0.61
N ALA A 153 10.44 32.63 -0.65
CA ALA A 153 11.08 33.58 -1.57
C ALA A 153 10.14 34.72 -1.98
N SER A 154 8.83 34.50 -2.02
CA SER A 154 7.83 35.54 -2.33
C SER A 154 7.51 36.46 -1.14
N GLY A 155 7.58 35.94 0.09
CA GLY A 155 7.31 36.69 1.31
C GLY A 155 8.45 37.64 1.75
N SER A 156 9.66 37.49 1.21
CA SER A 156 10.82 38.33 1.55
C SER A 156 10.97 39.60 0.68
N ARG A 157 10.06 39.84 -0.26
CA ARG A 157 10.06 40.99 -1.19
C ARG A 157 8.94 42.01 -0.93
N GLY A 158 8.31 41.97 0.24
CA GLY A 158 7.28 42.92 0.66
C GLY A 158 7.81 44.00 1.59
#